data_8b1166e0c57fce2e8fe800c6d41d6333
#
_entry.id   8b1166e0c57fce2e8fe800c6d41d6333
#
_cell.length_a   1.000
_cell.length_b   1.000
_cell.length_c   1.000
_cell.angle_alpha   90.00
_cell.angle_beta   90.00
_cell.angle_gamma   90.00
#
_symmetry.space_group_name_H-M   'P 1'
#
loop_
_entity.id
_entity.type
_entity.pdbx_description
1 polymer ?
#
loop_
_entity_poly.entity_id
_entity_poly.type
_entity_poly.pdbx_seq_one_letter_code
_entity_poly.pdbx_strand_id
1 'polypeptide(L)'
;DSFDDCLAAVRAGTVDGYYTYTYQAERTVFDDTRNELRSMLSGEQRNFCIGVRQDYDVLLRTVLNKSIDSLTHAEISTITNAYINLGQQPFSLTRLAYQYPAIIVLTCLCVLVTALCIALAIRAQRFRAETEKALRKAEEASVAKTEFLSNMSHDIRTPINGIMGMLDIAEDNFDNKARVRDCMTKMRGAASHLLSLINDVLDMTKIESGNMQMLDTSFDLRVLLDSCCSIVEGQIVDRHMTFTKQIGPFWHPYLIGSELHIRQVLINILSNAVKYTPDGGEINFRAKETLFEEGLVHLRMEIKDNGIGMSEEFLQHIFEPFTQEQRSSRTHYKGTGLGMAITKKLVDQMHGSLDVESEPGKGSTFIVRLSLPLGTPPKGEPSVVVRHAASAATSGSSWDDASTAGAETAAAAPAAAETVLPLAGLHLLLAEDNELNSEIATTLLEEQGAKITAVENGRLALEAIQNAAPRTYDAILMDVMMPEMNGLEATRCIRAFEGKGPGEGTPIIAMTANVFADDVKACLDAGMNSHVGKPLDMKVLIGEILKYTDAR
;
A
#
# COMPACT_ATOMS: atom_id res chain seq x y z
N ASP A 1 74.66 51.86 -20.36
CA ASP A 1 73.52 50.97 -20.12
C ASP A 1 73.70 50.28 -18.76
N SER A 2 72.60 50.16 -17.99
CA SER A 2 72.71 49.49 -16.70
C SER A 2 72.90 47.98 -16.88
N PHE A 3 73.37 47.30 -15.88
CA PHE A 3 73.53 45.84 -15.90
C PHE A 3 72.16 45.15 -16.20
N ASP A 4 71.10 45.69 -15.66
CA ASP A 4 69.75 45.16 -15.83
C ASP A 4 69.23 45.36 -17.26
N ASP A 5 69.60 46.47 -17.95
CA ASP A 5 69.28 46.71 -19.35
C ASP A 5 70.02 45.72 -20.27
N CYS A 6 71.27 45.41 -19.98
CA CYS A 6 72.07 44.42 -20.74
C CYS A 6 71.49 43.01 -20.56
N LEU A 7 71.10 42.66 -19.35
CA LEU A 7 70.47 41.39 -19.03
C LEU A 7 69.05 41.23 -19.72
N ALA A 8 68.26 42.29 -19.72
CA ALA A 8 66.99 42.34 -20.41
C ALA A 8 67.13 42.17 -21.93
N ALA A 9 68.17 42.80 -22.51
CA ALA A 9 68.48 42.69 -23.94
C ALA A 9 68.88 41.28 -24.37
N VAL A 10 69.69 40.56 -23.53
CA VAL A 10 69.99 39.14 -23.79
C VAL A 10 68.75 38.26 -23.67
N ARG A 11 67.94 38.47 -22.64
CA ARG A 11 66.67 37.70 -22.50
C ARG A 11 65.66 37.97 -23.60
N ALA A 12 65.68 39.16 -24.16
CA ALA A 12 64.84 39.51 -25.29
C ALA A 12 65.36 38.99 -26.65
N GLY A 13 66.56 38.41 -26.66
CA GLY A 13 67.25 37.94 -27.87
C GLY A 13 67.72 39.05 -28.81
N THR A 14 67.81 40.28 -28.32
CA THR A 14 68.30 41.45 -29.13
C THR A 14 69.83 41.54 -29.16
N VAL A 15 70.50 40.86 -28.26
CA VAL A 15 71.95 40.67 -28.24
C VAL A 15 72.25 39.23 -27.82
N ASP A 16 73.32 38.64 -28.35
CA ASP A 16 73.70 37.25 -28.08
C ASP A 16 74.34 37.03 -26.70
N GLY A 17 74.84 38.08 -26.07
CA GLY A 17 75.45 38.05 -24.75
C GLY A 17 75.98 39.41 -24.33
N TYR A 18 76.38 39.53 -23.07
CA TYR A 18 77.05 40.72 -22.56
C TYR A 18 78.24 40.34 -21.71
N TYR A 19 79.20 41.26 -21.57
CA TYR A 19 80.44 41.04 -20.83
C TYR A 19 80.29 41.59 -19.41
N THR A 20 80.60 40.74 -18.41
CA THR A 20 80.49 41.13 -17.01
C THR A 20 81.56 40.39 -16.17
N TYR A 21 81.66 40.73 -14.88
CA TYR A 21 82.53 40.01 -13.97
C TYR A 21 82.07 38.60 -13.67
N THR A 22 83.01 37.67 -13.53
CA THR A 22 82.68 36.24 -13.30
C THR A 22 81.70 36.04 -12.18
N TYR A 23 81.89 36.69 -11.02
CA TYR A 23 80.95 36.54 -9.90
C TYR A 23 79.54 37.04 -10.20
N GLN A 24 79.42 38.11 -10.98
CA GLN A 24 78.14 38.68 -11.36
C GLN A 24 77.46 37.81 -12.40
N ALA A 25 78.20 37.24 -13.33
CA ALA A 25 77.73 36.27 -14.30
C ALA A 25 77.20 34.98 -13.60
N GLU A 26 77.97 34.42 -12.70
CA GLU A 26 77.61 33.23 -11.93
C GLU A 26 76.37 33.46 -11.06
N ARG A 27 76.26 34.62 -10.40
CA ARG A 27 75.07 35.00 -9.63
C ARG A 27 73.85 35.14 -10.51
N THR A 28 74.00 35.78 -11.66
CA THR A 28 72.91 35.97 -12.61
C THR A 28 72.41 34.64 -13.17
N VAL A 29 73.33 33.72 -13.50
CA VAL A 29 72.94 32.37 -13.95
C VAL A 29 72.33 31.57 -12.79
N PHE A 30 72.86 31.76 -11.57
CA PHE A 30 72.26 31.11 -10.38
C PHE A 30 70.84 31.61 -10.06
N ASP A 31 70.61 32.92 -10.25
CA ASP A 31 69.31 33.54 -10.03
C ASP A 31 68.33 33.33 -11.22
N ASP A 32 68.83 32.77 -12.34
CA ASP A 32 67.99 32.50 -13.50
C ASP A 32 67.13 31.24 -13.33
N THR A 33 65.90 31.44 -12.91
CA THR A 33 64.92 30.39 -12.66
C THR A 33 64.50 29.60 -13.88
N ARG A 34 64.80 30.11 -15.11
CA ARG A 34 64.44 29.50 -16.38
C ARG A 34 65.51 28.66 -17.02
N ASN A 35 66.77 28.73 -16.47
CA ASN A 35 67.93 28.08 -17.04
C ASN A 35 68.27 28.51 -18.50
N GLU A 36 67.88 29.72 -18.85
CA GLU A 36 68.06 30.27 -20.19
C GLU A 36 69.50 30.89 -20.39
N LEU A 37 70.13 31.26 -19.28
CA LEU A 37 71.41 31.92 -19.30
C LEU A 37 72.59 30.96 -18.97
N ARG A 38 73.73 31.15 -19.65
CA ARG A 38 74.98 30.43 -19.35
C ARG A 38 76.12 31.40 -19.26
N SER A 39 77.01 31.20 -18.30
CA SER A 39 78.27 31.97 -18.19
C SER A 39 79.39 31.23 -18.94
N MET A 40 80.16 31.97 -19.65
CA MET A 40 81.36 31.46 -20.31
C MET A 40 82.56 32.34 -19.92
N LEU A 41 83.67 31.70 -19.57
CA LEU A 41 84.91 32.42 -19.28
C LEU A 41 85.53 32.96 -20.59
N SER A 42 85.80 34.28 -20.67
CA SER A 42 86.32 34.91 -21.87
C SER A 42 87.85 34.75 -22.00
N GLY A 43 88.53 34.24 -20.99
CA GLY A 43 89.97 34.09 -21.00
C GLY A 43 90.78 35.35 -20.69
N GLU A 44 90.14 36.50 -20.53
CA GLU A 44 90.81 37.75 -20.13
C GLU A 44 90.80 37.89 -18.60
N GLN A 45 91.99 38.02 -18.01
CA GLN A 45 92.15 38.35 -16.61
C GLN A 45 92.08 39.85 -16.40
N ARG A 46 91.13 40.30 -15.57
CA ARG A 46 91.05 41.68 -15.08
C ARG A 46 91.38 41.72 -13.61
N ASN A 47 92.31 42.67 -13.27
CA ASN A 47 92.69 42.86 -11.90
C ASN A 47 91.62 43.58 -11.07
N PHE A 48 91.33 43.08 -9.89
CA PHE A 48 90.50 43.77 -8.89
C PHE A 48 91.36 44.81 -8.19
N CYS A 49 90.92 46.05 -8.15
CA CYS A 49 91.58 47.13 -7.40
C CYS A 49 90.65 47.65 -6.31
N ILE A 50 91.12 47.81 -5.10
CA ILE A 50 90.40 48.53 -4.04
C ILE A 50 90.77 50.00 -4.15
N GLY A 51 89.80 50.85 -4.40
CA GLY A 51 90.03 52.30 -4.41
C GLY A 51 90.07 52.83 -2.97
N VAL A 52 91.12 53.49 -2.59
CA VAL A 52 91.28 54.20 -1.33
C VAL A 52 91.40 55.71 -1.61
N ARG A 53 90.88 56.53 -0.71
CA ARG A 53 90.98 58.00 -0.83
C ARG A 53 92.44 58.43 -0.86
N GLN A 54 92.70 59.50 -1.60
CA GLN A 54 94.05 59.97 -1.88
C GLN A 54 94.75 60.55 -0.65
N ASP A 55 94.05 60.90 0.39
CA ASP A 55 94.50 61.48 1.65
C ASP A 55 94.84 60.41 2.72
N TYR A 56 94.74 59.12 2.41
CA TYR A 56 95.10 58.04 3.35
C TYR A 56 96.61 57.84 3.41
N ASP A 57 97.07 57.42 4.59
CA ASP A 57 98.49 57.15 4.88
C ASP A 57 99.08 56.10 3.92
N VAL A 58 100.29 56.41 3.41
CA VAL A 58 101.02 55.52 2.49
C VAL A 58 101.23 54.13 3.10
N LEU A 59 101.34 54.06 4.44
CA LEU A 59 101.50 52.80 5.18
C LEU A 59 100.29 51.92 5.06
N LEU A 60 99.06 52.48 5.19
CA LEU A 60 97.82 51.74 5.05
C LEU A 60 97.64 51.16 3.65
N ARG A 61 98.01 51.91 2.62
CA ARG A 61 97.99 51.44 1.23
C ARG A 61 98.96 50.28 1.01
N THR A 62 100.15 50.35 1.61
CA THR A 62 101.21 49.32 1.53
C THR A 62 100.74 48.03 2.24
N VAL A 63 100.12 48.16 3.41
CA VAL A 63 99.55 47.03 4.16
C VAL A 63 98.42 46.38 3.42
N LEU A 64 97.50 47.17 2.88
CA LEU A 64 96.34 46.65 2.11
C LEU A 64 96.83 45.92 0.86
N ASN A 65 97.76 46.50 0.07
CA ASN A 65 98.29 45.82 -1.11
C ASN A 65 99.01 44.52 -0.72
N LYS A 66 99.85 44.52 0.32
CA LYS A 66 100.55 43.32 0.78
C LYS A 66 99.55 42.24 1.30
N SER A 67 98.49 42.66 1.94
CA SER A 67 97.41 41.73 2.39
C SER A 67 96.63 41.14 1.22
N ILE A 68 96.33 41.96 0.20
CA ILE A 68 95.67 41.49 -1.00
C ILE A 68 96.53 40.52 -1.80
N ASP A 69 97.83 40.88 -1.99
CA ASP A 69 98.84 40.06 -2.69
C ASP A 69 99.15 38.74 -1.96
N SER A 70 98.88 38.67 -0.64
CA SER A 70 99.09 37.47 0.16
C SER A 70 97.88 36.47 0.06
N LEU A 71 96.78 36.89 -0.48
CA LEU A 71 95.62 36.00 -0.65
C LEU A 71 95.82 35.07 -1.85
N THR A 72 95.72 33.79 -1.60
CA THR A 72 95.79 32.78 -2.67
C THR A 72 94.47 32.76 -3.47
N HIS A 73 94.58 32.34 -4.72
CA HIS A 73 93.35 32.21 -5.59
C HIS A 73 92.31 31.30 -4.97
N ALA A 74 92.73 30.32 -4.20
CA ALA A 74 91.80 29.41 -3.50
C ALA A 74 91.09 30.12 -2.35
N GLU A 75 91.72 31.01 -1.61
CA GLU A 75 91.11 31.81 -0.52
C GLU A 75 90.14 32.83 -1.09
N ILE A 76 90.45 33.52 -2.16
CA ILE A 76 89.58 34.44 -2.86
C ILE A 76 88.31 33.70 -3.35
N SER A 77 88.55 32.54 -3.98
CA SER A 77 87.43 31.70 -4.43
C SER A 77 86.54 31.23 -3.28
N THR A 78 87.13 30.85 -2.15
CA THR A 78 86.37 30.41 -0.97
C THR A 78 85.57 31.54 -0.36
N ILE A 79 86.15 32.75 -0.25
CA ILE A 79 85.41 33.94 0.24
C ILE A 79 84.29 34.31 -0.73
N THR A 80 84.58 34.30 -2.02
CA THR A 80 83.54 34.62 -3.05
C THR A 80 82.39 33.61 -3.03
N ASN A 81 82.70 32.32 -2.94
CA ASN A 81 81.68 31.27 -2.84
C ASN A 81 80.87 31.33 -1.53
N ALA A 82 81.57 31.65 -0.40
CA ALA A 82 80.87 31.86 0.86
C ALA A 82 79.94 33.05 0.79
N TYR A 83 80.32 34.15 0.12
CA TYR A 83 79.46 35.32 -0.05
C TYR A 83 78.28 35.06 -1.01
N ILE A 84 78.55 34.32 -2.08
CA ILE A 84 77.46 33.91 -3.02
C ILE A 84 76.47 32.99 -2.32
N ASN A 85 76.93 32.09 -1.44
CA ASN A 85 76.06 31.14 -0.71
C ASN A 85 75.42 31.74 0.54
N LEU A 86 75.84 32.93 1.03
CA LEU A 86 75.18 33.60 2.18
C LEU A 86 73.76 34.14 1.90
N GLY A 87 73.38 34.19 0.66
CA GLY A 87 71.97 34.42 0.30
C GLY A 87 71.20 33.12 0.33
N GLN A 88 70.70 32.67 1.51
CA GLN A 88 69.68 31.65 1.56
C GLN A 88 68.46 32.14 0.74
N GLN A 89 68.37 31.66 -0.49
CA GLN A 89 67.25 32.00 -1.34
C GLN A 89 65.97 31.32 -0.79
N PRO A 90 64.91 32.04 -0.58
CA PRO A 90 63.64 31.39 -0.14
C PRO A 90 63.27 30.31 -1.11
N PHE A 91 62.77 29.20 -0.56
CA PHE A 91 62.22 28.08 -1.34
C PHE A 91 61.15 28.60 -2.31
N SER A 92 61.41 28.49 -3.60
CA SER A 92 60.51 28.95 -4.64
C SER A 92 59.91 27.75 -5.37
N LEU A 93 58.58 27.56 -5.22
CA LEU A 93 57.80 26.52 -5.94
C LEU A 93 57.93 26.65 -7.47
N THR A 94 58.06 27.89 -7.96
CA THR A 94 58.24 28.16 -9.40
C THR A 94 59.59 27.61 -9.91
N ARG A 95 60.67 27.74 -9.15
CA ARG A 95 61.97 27.17 -9.50
C ARG A 95 61.95 25.64 -9.51
N LEU A 96 61.32 25.04 -8.48
CA LEU A 96 61.14 23.60 -8.43
C LEU A 96 60.36 23.08 -9.63
N ALA A 97 59.30 23.82 -10.07
CA ALA A 97 58.48 23.47 -11.20
C ALA A 97 59.28 23.46 -12.53
N TYR A 98 60.17 24.44 -12.73
CA TYR A 98 61.00 24.51 -13.93
C TYR A 98 62.18 23.53 -13.90
N GLN A 99 62.73 23.28 -12.72
CA GLN A 99 63.91 22.43 -12.58
C GLN A 99 63.60 20.94 -12.56
N TYR A 100 62.38 20.59 -12.03
CA TYR A 100 61.94 19.19 -11.90
C TYR A 100 60.45 19.01 -12.30
N PRO A 101 60.09 19.27 -13.55
CA PRO A 101 58.69 19.20 -14.00
C PRO A 101 58.07 17.80 -13.81
N ALA A 102 58.87 16.74 -13.94
CA ALA A 102 58.42 15.37 -13.75
C ALA A 102 57.93 15.07 -12.33
N ILE A 103 58.55 15.70 -11.30
CA ILE A 103 58.13 15.52 -9.91
C ILE A 103 56.77 16.14 -9.66
N ILE A 104 56.50 17.32 -10.22
CA ILE A 104 55.20 17.98 -10.09
C ILE A 104 54.10 17.19 -10.79
N VAL A 105 54.36 16.71 -12.01
CA VAL A 105 53.39 15.86 -12.72
C VAL A 105 53.10 14.59 -11.91
N LEU A 106 54.15 13.96 -11.35
CA LEU A 106 53.98 12.75 -10.53
C LEU A 106 53.20 13.01 -9.24
N THR A 107 53.48 14.12 -8.55
CA THR A 107 52.72 14.48 -7.33
C THR A 107 51.27 14.82 -7.63
N CYS A 108 50.96 15.56 -8.71
CA CYS A 108 49.62 15.83 -9.15
C CYS A 108 48.86 14.54 -9.53
N LEU A 109 49.53 13.61 -10.22
CA LEU A 109 48.97 12.31 -10.56
C LEU A 109 48.67 11.48 -9.29
N CYS A 110 49.59 11.45 -8.33
CA CYS A 110 49.35 10.77 -7.05
C CYS A 110 48.17 11.37 -6.28
N VAL A 111 48.03 12.70 -6.24
CA VAL A 111 46.90 13.37 -5.60
C VAL A 111 45.60 13.03 -6.32
N LEU A 112 45.61 13.01 -7.65
CA LEU A 112 44.41 12.67 -8.44
C LEU A 112 44.01 11.20 -8.23
N VAL A 113 44.96 10.27 -8.22
CA VAL A 113 44.70 8.85 -7.98
C VAL A 113 44.19 8.64 -6.54
N THR A 114 44.79 9.28 -5.55
CA THR A 114 44.29 9.17 -4.17
C THR A 114 42.90 9.75 -3.99
N ALA A 115 42.62 10.90 -4.60
CA ALA A 115 41.29 11.49 -4.60
C ALA A 115 40.24 10.56 -5.28
N LEU A 116 40.61 9.95 -6.42
CA LEU A 116 39.77 8.97 -7.11
C LEU A 116 39.53 7.73 -6.25
N CYS A 117 40.59 7.19 -5.60
CA CYS A 117 40.44 6.04 -4.70
C CYS A 117 39.52 6.35 -3.52
N ILE A 118 39.63 7.53 -2.93
CA ILE A 118 38.77 7.98 -1.83
C ILE A 118 37.30 8.10 -2.33
N ALA A 119 37.09 8.72 -3.49
CA ALA A 119 35.75 8.85 -4.07
C ALA A 119 35.12 7.49 -4.36
N LEU A 120 35.89 6.55 -4.92
CA LEU A 120 35.42 5.17 -5.17
C LEU A 120 35.13 4.42 -3.86
N ALA A 121 35.97 4.59 -2.83
CA ALA A 121 35.74 3.98 -1.52
C ALA A 121 34.45 4.50 -0.85
N ILE A 122 34.22 5.81 -0.89
CA ILE A 122 32.98 6.42 -0.36
C ILE A 122 31.76 5.90 -1.13
N ARG A 123 31.85 5.82 -2.47
CA ARG A 123 30.75 5.29 -3.30
C ARG A 123 30.48 3.82 -3.01
N ALA A 124 31.52 3.02 -2.84
CA ALA A 124 31.39 1.61 -2.48
C ALA A 124 30.76 1.41 -1.09
N GLN A 125 31.13 2.25 -0.11
CA GLN A 125 30.52 2.21 1.22
C GLN A 125 29.01 2.57 1.19
N ARG A 126 28.64 3.62 0.44
CA ARG A 126 27.23 3.99 0.27
C ARG A 126 26.43 2.88 -0.38
N PHE A 127 26.95 2.30 -1.46
CA PHE A 127 26.31 1.19 -2.15
C PHE A 127 26.15 -0.04 -1.25
N ARG A 128 27.16 -0.38 -0.45
CA ARG A 128 27.06 -1.47 0.53
C ARG A 128 25.98 -1.19 1.58
N ALA A 129 25.93 0.01 2.14
CA ALA A 129 24.93 0.40 3.13
C ALA A 129 23.49 0.36 2.56
N GLU A 130 23.30 0.78 1.31
CA GLU A 130 22.00 0.68 0.63
C GLU A 130 21.60 -0.78 0.37
N THR A 131 22.55 -1.60 -0.09
CA THR A 131 22.32 -3.03 -0.35
C THR A 131 21.99 -3.78 0.95
N GLU A 132 22.73 -3.50 2.02
CA GLU A 132 22.49 -4.09 3.35
C GLU A 132 21.12 -3.72 3.92
N LYS A 133 20.73 -2.45 3.75
CA LYS A 133 19.39 -1.97 4.13
C LYS A 133 18.28 -2.62 3.29
N ALA A 134 18.51 -2.81 2.00
CA ALA A 134 17.56 -3.48 1.12
C ALA A 134 17.44 -4.98 1.46
N LEU A 135 18.58 -5.65 1.71
CA LEU A 135 18.63 -7.06 2.12
C LEU A 135 17.88 -7.27 3.43
N ARG A 136 18.16 -6.44 4.44
CA ARG A 136 17.48 -6.51 5.73
C ARG A 136 15.97 -6.35 5.59
N LYS A 137 15.50 -5.39 4.79
CA LYS A 137 14.07 -5.23 4.51
C LYS A 137 13.47 -6.46 3.82
N ALA A 138 14.20 -7.08 2.89
CA ALA A 138 13.76 -8.29 2.21
C ALA A 138 13.71 -9.50 3.16
N GLU A 139 14.67 -9.63 4.07
CA GLU A 139 14.68 -10.66 5.11
C GLU A 139 13.52 -10.46 6.10
N GLU A 140 13.30 -9.24 6.60
CA GLU A 140 12.17 -8.91 7.48
C GLU A 140 10.83 -9.25 6.80
N ALA A 141 10.66 -8.90 5.52
CA ALA A 141 9.48 -9.24 4.73
C ALA A 141 9.32 -10.76 4.53
N SER A 142 10.42 -11.50 4.31
CA SER A 142 10.40 -12.96 4.13
C SER A 142 10.03 -13.67 5.44
N VAL A 143 10.55 -13.21 6.57
CA VAL A 143 10.20 -13.75 7.90
C VAL A 143 8.72 -13.50 8.19
N ALA A 144 8.24 -12.27 8.00
CA ALA A 144 6.83 -11.92 8.18
C ALA A 144 5.91 -12.77 7.28
N LYS A 145 6.31 -13.01 6.01
CA LYS A 145 5.55 -13.88 5.10
C LYS A 145 5.51 -15.34 5.57
N THR A 146 6.61 -15.87 6.12
CA THR A 146 6.66 -17.24 6.63
C THR A 146 5.79 -17.39 7.89
N GLU A 147 5.86 -16.42 8.79
CA GLU A 147 5.02 -16.37 9.99
C GLU A 147 3.53 -16.25 9.62
N PHE A 148 3.21 -15.43 8.60
CA PHE A 148 1.88 -15.36 8.00
C PHE A 148 1.34 -16.72 7.59
N LEU A 149 2.08 -17.45 6.75
CA LEU A 149 1.66 -18.77 6.25
C LEU A 149 1.48 -19.79 7.38
N SER A 150 2.34 -19.73 8.39
CA SER A 150 2.25 -20.60 9.57
C SER A 150 0.98 -20.32 10.39
N ASN A 151 0.71 -19.06 10.69
CA ASN A 151 -0.47 -18.63 11.45
C ASN A 151 -1.76 -18.95 10.68
N MET A 152 -1.78 -18.69 9.35
CA MET A 152 -2.92 -19.05 8.50
C MET A 152 -3.19 -20.56 8.48
N SER A 153 -2.14 -21.38 8.38
CA SER A 153 -2.29 -22.84 8.44
C SER A 153 -2.92 -23.30 9.75
N HIS A 154 -2.52 -22.69 10.86
CA HIS A 154 -3.10 -22.99 12.17
C HIS A 154 -4.58 -22.56 12.25
N ASP A 155 -4.89 -21.34 11.80
CA ASP A 155 -6.24 -20.76 11.91
C ASP A 155 -7.24 -21.41 10.95
N ILE A 156 -6.78 -21.93 9.81
CA ILE A 156 -7.56 -22.79 8.90
C ILE A 156 -7.79 -24.17 9.51
N ARG A 157 -6.78 -24.78 10.12
CA ARG A 157 -6.87 -26.12 10.69
C ARG A 157 -7.84 -26.20 11.87
N THR A 158 -7.89 -25.17 12.70
CA THR A 158 -8.74 -25.12 13.90
C THR A 158 -10.24 -25.30 13.60
N PRO A 159 -10.88 -24.50 12.71
CA PRO A 159 -12.28 -24.70 12.34
C PRO A 159 -12.51 -26.02 11.60
N ILE A 160 -11.59 -26.48 10.77
CA ILE A 160 -11.70 -27.79 10.08
C ILE A 160 -11.76 -28.91 11.11
N ASN A 161 -10.82 -28.95 12.06
CA ASN A 161 -10.85 -29.95 13.14
C ASN A 161 -12.11 -29.84 14.01
N GLY A 162 -12.62 -28.60 14.21
CA GLY A 162 -13.89 -28.38 14.90
C GLY A 162 -15.08 -28.98 14.15
N ILE A 163 -15.14 -28.82 12.82
CA ILE A 163 -16.16 -29.40 11.96
C ILE A 163 -16.10 -30.93 12.02
N MET A 164 -14.90 -31.51 11.84
CA MET A 164 -14.68 -32.97 11.88
C MET A 164 -15.09 -33.56 13.23
N GLY A 165 -14.63 -32.94 14.34
CA GLY A 165 -14.99 -33.44 15.68
C GLY A 165 -16.48 -33.29 16.00
N MET A 166 -17.18 -32.27 15.49
CA MET A 166 -18.63 -32.16 15.63
C MET A 166 -19.39 -33.17 14.75
N LEU A 167 -18.83 -33.53 13.59
CA LEU A 167 -19.38 -34.58 12.74
C LEU A 167 -19.30 -35.94 13.46
N ASP A 168 -18.12 -36.31 13.99
CA ASP A 168 -17.95 -37.55 14.77
C ASP A 168 -18.94 -37.61 15.95
N ILE A 169 -19.10 -36.50 16.69
CA ILE A 169 -20.08 -36.43 17.80
C ILE A 169 -21.52 -36.57 17.31
N ALA A 170 -21.84 -36.01 16.13
CA ALA A 170 -23.20 -36.10 15.57
C ALA A 170 -23.50 -37.53 15.11
N GLU A 171 -22.53 -38.25 14.52
CA GLU A 171 -22.64 -39.66 14.14
C GLU A 171 -22.82 -40.56 15.37
N ASP A 172 -22.03 -40.39 16.42
CA ASP A 172 -22.15 -41.15 17.67
C ASP A 172 -23.48 -40.92 18.40
N ASN A 173 -24.15 -39.80 18.12
CA ASN A 173 -25.39 -39.41 18.81
C ASN A 173 -26.60 -39.27 17.84
N PHE A 174 -26.61 -40.01 16.76
CA PHE A 174 -27.61 -39.85 15.67
C PHE A 174 -29.06 -39.90 16.13
N ASP A 175 -29.37 -40.70 17.14
CA ASP A 175 -30.70 -40.82 17.72
C ASP A 175 -31.13 -39.61 18.59
N ASN A 176 -30.16 -38.77 19.01
CA ASN A 176 -30.43 -37.58 19.82
C ASN A 176 -30.54 -36.34 18.94
N LYS A 177 -31.75 -36.06 18.39
CA LYS A 177 -32.03 -34.94 17.49
C LYS A 177 -31.55 -33.57 18.05
N ALA A 178 -31.63 -33.34 19.36
CA ALA A 178 -31.21 -32.08 19.98
C ALA A 178 -29.69 -31.94 19.93
N ARG A 179 -28.97 -33.03 20.19
CA ARG A 179 -27.48 -33.06 20.13
C ARG A 179 -26.99 -32.90 18.71
N VAL A 180 -27.57 -33.62 17.75
CA VAL A 180 -27.26 -33.49 16.32
C VAL A 180 -27.46 -32.05 15.83
N ARG A 181 -28.59 -31.42 16.20
CA ARG A 181 -28.86 -30.01 15.83
C ARG A 181 -27.84 -29.05 16.44
N ASP A 182 -27.43 -29.26 17.67
CA ASP A 182 -26.35 -28.45 18.32
C ASP A 182 -25.01 -28.61 17.56
N CYS A 183 -24.64 -29.86 17.20
CA CYS A 183 -23.45 -30.14 16.40
C CYS A 183 -23.52 -29.46 15.02
N MET A 184 -24.66 -29.55 14.30
CA MET A 184 -24.87 -28.89 13.01
C MET A 184 -24.73 -27.37 13.11
N THR A 185 -25.28 -26.76 14.17
CA THR A 185 -25.18 -25.32 14.41
C THR A 185 -23.71 -24.90 14.59
N LYS A 186 -22.94 -25.68 15.38
CA LYS A 186 -21.52 -25.43 15.62
C LYS A 186 -20.67 -25.65 14.38
N MET A 187 -20.95 -26.69 13.59
CA MET A 187 -20.30 -26.94 12.29
C MET A 187 -20.53 -25.78 11.31
N ARG A 188 -21.78 -25.30 11.21
CA ARG A 188 -22.11 -24.15 10.37
C ARG A 188 -21.38 -22.89 10.80
N GLY A 189 -21.27 -22.63 12.11
CA GLY A 189 -20.50 -21.52 12.65
C GLY A 189 -19.01 -21.62 12.32
N ALA A 190 -18.44 -22.83 12.45
CA ALA A 190 -17.03 -23.07 12.11
C ALA A 190 -16.74 -22.92 10.60
N ALA A 191 -17.65 -23.42 9.75
CA ALA A 191 -17.54 -23.27 8.29
C ALA A 191 -17.66 -21.79 7.85
N SER A 192 -18.61 -21.04 8.42
CA SER A 192 -18.75 -19.61 8.15
C SER A 192 -17.49 -18.82 8.56
N HIS A 193 -16.90 -19.16 9.72
CA HIS A 193 -15.66 -18.57 10.16
C HIS A 193 -14.49 -18.88 9.22
N LEU A 194 -14.39 -20.13 8.75
CA LEU A 194 -13.37 -20.54 7.78
C LEU A 194 -13.48 -19.76 6.46
N LEU A 195 -14.71 -19.58 5.95
CA LEU A 195 -14.95 -18.79 4.74
C LEU A 195 -14.54 -17.33 4.92
N SER A 196 -14.86 -16.74 6.07
CA SER A 196 -14.40 -15.36 6.39
C SER A 196 -12.87 -15.27 6.38
N LEU A 197 -12.16 -16.23 6.99
CA LEU A 197 -10.70 -16.29 6.99
C LEU A 197 -10.11 -16.36 5.57
N ILE A 198 -10.68 -17.21 4.72
CA ILE A 198 -10.22 -17.36 3.34
C ILE A 198 -10.42 -16.06 2.57
N ASN A 199 -11.57 -15.41 2.72
CA ASN A 199 -11.86 -14.14 2.07
C ASN A 199 -10.91 -13.03 2.55
N ASP A 200 -10.64 -12.93 3.87
CA ASP A 200 -9.68 -11.98 4.43
C ASP A 200 -8.28 -12.15 3.81
N VAL A 201 -7.83 -13.41 3.60
CA VAL A 201 -6.54 -13.73 2.97
C VAL A 201 -6.54 -13.34 1.48
N LEU A 202 -7.61 -13.63 0.76
CA LEU A 202 -7.75 -13.26 -0.66
C LEU A 202 -7.77 -11.73 -0.82
N ASP A 203 -8.48 -11.01 0.03
CA ASP A 203 -8.50 -9.55 0.03
C ASP A 203 -7.11 -8.98 0.30
N MET A 204 -6.41 -9.52 1.30
CA MET A 204 -5.04 -9.08 1.61
C MET A 204 -4.08 -9.30 0.45
N THR A 205 -4.16 -10.46 -0.23
CA THR A 205 -3.29 -10.75 -1.39
C THR A 205 -3.59 -9.84 -2.58
N LYS A 206 -4.86 -9.50 -2.84
CA LYS A 206 -5.26 -8.54 -3.89
C LYS A 206 -4.76 -7.13 -3.59
N ILE A 207 -4.85 -6.71 -2.31
CA ILE A 207 -4.35 -5.41 -1.86
C ILE A 207 -2.82 -5.34 -2.00
N GLU A 208 -2.08 -6.38 -1.59
CA GLU A 208 -0.60 -6.41 -1.67
C GLU A 208 -0.08 -6.43 -3.11
N SER A 209 -0.78 -7.10 -4.01
CA SER A 209 -0.42 -7.14 -5.43
C SER A 209 -0.78 -5.86 -6.19
N GLY A 210 -1.49 -4.91 -5.56
CA GLY A 210 -1.99 -3.70 -6.22
C GLY A 210 -3.09 -3.96 -7.25
N ASN A 211 -3.65 -5.17 -7.28
CA ASN A 211 -4.67 -5.59 -8.23
C ASN A 211 -6.11 -5.35 -7.74
N MET A 212 -6.27 -4.64 -6.62
CA MET A 212 -7.60 -4.31 -6.12
C MET A 212 -8.17 -3.15 -6.92
N GLN A 213 -9.19 -3.42 -7.73
CA GLN A 213 -9.87 -2.39 -8.50
C GLN A 213 -11.02 -1.81 -7.66
N MET A 214 -11.02 -0.48 -7.48
CA MET A 214 -12.13 0.24 -6.89
C MET A 214 -13.17 0.49 -7.98
N LEU A 215 -14.32 -0.15 -7.90
CA LEU A 215 -15.44 0.14 -8.79
C LEU A 215 -16.24 1.31 -8.23
N ASP A 216 -16.03 2.46 -8.82
CA ASP A 216 -16.76 3.67 -8.49
C ASP A 216 -18.13 3.66 -9.19
N THR A 217 -19.16 3.33 -8.42
CA THR A 217 -20.56 3.37 -8.86
C THR A 217 -21.32 4.44 -8.09
N SER A 218 -22.43 4.92 -8.67
CA SER A 218 -23.32 5.83 -7.94
C SER A 218 -24.21 5.00 -7.01
N PHE A 219 -24.22 5.34 -5.71
CA PHE A 219 -25.01 4.66 -4.69
C PHE A 219 -25.69 5.65 -3.73
N ASP A 220 -26.73 5.20 -3.01
CA ASP A 220 -27.36 5.97 -1.93
C ASP A 220 -26.69 5.66 -0.59
N LEU A 221 -26.00 6.66 -0.03
CA LEU A 221 -25.31 6.55 1.25
C LEU A 221 -26.25 6.15 2.40
N ARG A 222 -27.50 6.61 2.40
CA ARG A 222 -28.45 6.30 3.47
C ARG A 222 -28.81 4.82 3.46
N VAL A 223 -29.08 4.26 2.28
CA VAL A 223 -29.38 2.84 2.11
C VAL A 223 -28.20 1.98 2.56
N LEU A 224 -26.99 2.38 2.19
CA LEU A 224 -25.77 1.70 2.64
C LEU A 224 -25.64 1.69 4.16
N LEU A 225 -25.76 2.86 4.81
CA LEU A 225 -25.59 3.00 6.26
C LEU A 225 -26.71 2.26 7.02
N ASP A 226 -27.96 2.36 6.58
CA ASP A 226 -29.08 1.65 7.20
C ASP A 226 -28.91 0.14 7.09
N SER A 227 -28.42 -0.38 5.96
CA SER A 227 -28.14 -1.81 5.82
C SER A 227 -27.03 -2.30 6.76
N CYS A 228 -25.96 -1.50 6.96
CA CYS A 228 -24.91 -1.82 7.93
C CYS A 228 -25.44 -1.83 9.36
N CYS A 229 -26.29 -0.86 9.72
CA CYS A 229 -26.91 -0.80 11.04
C CYS A 229 -27.83 -2.01 11.30
N SER A 230 -28.62 -2.43 10.32
CA SER A 230 -29.54 -3.57 10.47
C SER A 230 -28.81 -4.88 10.75
N ILE A 231 -27.61 -5.06 10.19
CA ILE A 231 -26.76 -6.23 10.49
C ILE A 231 -26.35 -6.23 11.96
N VAL A 232 -25.94 -5.08 12.50
CA VAL A 232 -25.54 -4.93 13.90
C VAL A 232 -26.72 -5.13 14.83
N GLU A 233 -27.87 -4.51 14.52
CA GLU A 233 -29.10 -4.66 15.29
C GLU A 233 -29.48 -6.14 15.44
N GLY A 234 -29.33 -6.95 14.37
CA GLY A 234 -29.54 -8.40 14.41
C GLY A 234 -28.57 -9.16 15.31
N GLN A 235 -27.32 -8.69 15.46
CA GLN A 235 -26.28 -9.36 16.26
C GLN A 235 -26.40 -9.09 17.77
N ILE A 236 -27.03 -7.98 18.16
CA ILE A 236 -27.09 -7.54 19.57
C ILE A 236 -28.37 -7.96 20.30
N VAL A 237 -29.37 -8.50 19.57
CA VAL A 237 -30.70 -8.86 20.14
C VAL A 237 -30.58 -9.71 21.42
N ASP A 238 -29.72 -10.73 21.41
CA ASP A 238 -29.57 -11.67 22.53
C ASP A 238 -28.57 -11.21 23.58
N ARG A 239 -27.91 -10.07 23.37
CA ARG A 239 -26.80 -9.58 24.23
C ARG A 239 -27.17 -8.41 25.14
N HIS A 240 -28.44 -7.98 25.12
CA HIS A 240 -28.93 -6.83 25.89
C HIS A 240 -28.08 -5.56 25.74
N MET A 241 -27.44 -5.37 24.56
CA MET A 241 -26.63 -4.21 24.26
C MET A 241 -27.48 -3.06 23.72
N THR A 242 -27.04 -1.84 23.97
CA THR A 242 -27.69 -0.64 23.43
C THR A 242 -26.94 -0.17 22.17
N PHE A 243 -27.64 -0.10 21.05
CA PHE A 243 -27.12 0.48 19.81
C PHE A 243 -27.81 1.79 19.49
N THR A 244 -27.06 2.89 19.50
CA THR A 244 -27.59 4.22 19.17
C THR A 244 -27.04 4.66 17.83
N LYS A 245 -27.91 5.02 16.89
CA LYS A 245 -27.54 5.52 15.57
C LYS A 245 -27.96 6.98 15.37
N GLN A 246 -27.03 7.81 14.92
CA GLN A 246 -27.24 9.21 14.56
C GLN A 246 -26.75 9.43 13.13
N ILE A 247 -27.65 9.22 12.17
CA ILE A 247 -27.38 9.26 10.73
C ILE A 247 -28.00 10.50 10.11
N GLY A 248 -27.15 11.36 9.55
CA GLY A 248 -27.54 12.55 8.81
C GLY A 248 -28.03 13.74 9.61
N PRO A 249 -28.63 14.73 8.98
CA PRO A 249 -29.08 14.75 7.58
C PRO A 249 -27.93 14.83 6.56
N PHE A 250 -28.12 14.16 5.41
CA PHE A 250 -27.23 14.32 4.26
C PHE A 250 -27.90 15.19 3.21
N TRP A 251 -27.22 16.26 2.78
CA TRP A 251 -27.67 17.11 1.68
C TRP A 251 -27.42 16.46 0.33
N HIS A 252 -26.38 15.61 0.26
CA HIS A 252 -25.94 14.92 -0.95
C HIS A 252 -25.92 13.39 -0.70
N PRO A 253 -27.08 12.71 -0.75
CA PRO A 253 -27.16 11.29 -0.42
C PRO A 253 -26.60 10.37 -1.51
N TYR A 254 -26.53 10.83 -2.76
CA TYR A 254 -26.00 10.05 -3.87
C TYR A 254 -24.55 10.38 -4.11
N LEU A 255 -23.68 9.39 -4.00
CA LEU A 255 -22.23 9.54 -4.08
C LEU A 255 -21.66 8.56 -5.10
N ILE A 256 -20.49 8.88 -5.67
CA ILE A 256 -19.74 7.98 -6.52
C ILE A 256 -18.59 7.40 -5.70
N GLY A 257 -18.47 6.08 -5.68
CA GLY A 257 -17.42 5.36 -4.98
C GLY A 257 -17.69 3.88 -4.90
N SER A 258 -16.84 3.15 -4.21
CA SER A 258 -17.03 1.71 -4.03
C SER A 258 -17.91 1.41 -2.82
N GLU A 259 -19.22 1.26 -3.08
CA GLU A 259 -20.21 0.89 -2.05
C GLU A 259 -19.78 -0.36 -1.28
N LEU A 260 -19.27 -1.37 -1.98
CA LEU A 260 -18.85 -2.65 -1.41
C LEU A 260 -17.74 -2.44 -0.36
N HIS A 261 -16.70 -1.67 -0.69
CA HIS A 261 -15.56 -1.48 0.21
C HIS A 261 -15.91 -0.56 1.39
N ILE A 262 -16.76 0.44 1.17
CA ILE A 262 -17.28 1.28 2.29
C ILE A 262 -18.10 0.42 3.24
N ARG A 263 -18.96 -0.46 2.73
CA ARG A 263 -19.72 -1.46 3.51
C ARG A 263 -18.77 -2.36 4.31
N GLN A 264 -17.74 -2.90 3.68
CA GLN A 264 -16.74 -3.78 4.33
C GLN A 264 -16.01 -3.06 5.47
N VAL A 265 -15.57 -1.81 5.26
CA VAL A 265 -14.96 -0.97 6.30
C VAL A 265 -15.89 -0.81 7.50
N LEU A 266 -17.14 -0.43 7.26
CA LEU A 266 -18.11 -0.18 8.31
C LEU A 266 -18.49 -1.46 9.08
N ILE A 267 -18.79 -2.55 8.37
CA ILE A 267 -19.14 -3.84 8.99
C ILE A 267 -17.98 -4.35 9.83
N ASN A 268 -16.73 -4.22 9.36
CA ASN A 268 -15.57 -4.68 10.11
C ASN A 268 -15.39 -3.90 11.43
N ILE A 269 -15.53 -2.58 11.40
CA ILE A 269 -15.44 -1.76 12.62
C ILE A 269 -16.62 -2.02 13.56
N LEU A 270 -17.83 -2.06 13.02
CA LEU A 270 -19.06 -2.29 13.79
C LEU A 270 -19.07 -3.69 14.42
N SER A 271 -18.69 -4.74 13.70
CA SER A 271 -18.60 -6.10 14.23
C SER A 271 -17.54 -6.22 15.33
N ASN A 272 -16.43 -5.50 15.21
CA ASN A 272 -15.43 -5.40 16.26
C ASN A 272 -16.01 -4.69 17.51
N ALA A 273 -16.75 -3.61 17.34
CA ALA A 273 -17.43 -2.94 18.45
C ALA A 273 -18.38 -3.90 19.17
N VAL A 274 -19.22 -4.66 18.44
CA VAL A 274 -20.12 -5.69 19.01
C VAL A 274 -19.31 -6.77 19.75
N LYS A 275 -18.22 -7.24 19.13
CA LYS A 275 -17.39 -8.33 19.66
C LYS A 275 -16.70 -7.98 20.96
N TYR A 276 -16.15 -6.76 21.07
CA TYR A 276 -15.32 -6.34 22.20
C TYR A 276 -16.08 -5.55 23.28
N THR A 277 -17.38 -5.32 23.07
CA THR A 277 -18.25 -4.73 24.08
C THR A 277 -18.92 -5.85 24.88
N PRO A 278 -18.88 -5.82 26.21
CA PRO A 278 -19.55 -6.80 27.04
C PRO A 278 -21.08 -6.69 26.94
N ASP A 279 -21.79 -7.74 27.36
CA ASP A 279 -23.23 -7.75 27.40
C ASP A 279 -23.76 -6.60 28.30
N GLY A 280 -24.81 -5.91 27.82
CA GLY A 280 -25.34 -4.70 28.46
C GLY A 280 -24.54 -3.42 28.15
N GLY A 281 -23.53 -3.50 27.28
CA GLY A 281 -22.75 -2.33 26.88
C GLY A 281 -23.45 -1.47 25.82
N GLU A 282 -22.76 -0.40 25.40
CA GLU A 282 -23.31 0.61 24.50
C GLU A 282 -22.39 0.81 23.28
N ILE A 283 -23.00 0.89 22.09
CA ILE A 283 -22.33 1.23 20.84
C ILE A 283 -23.05 2.42 20.21
N ASN A 284 -22.31 3.45 19.87
CA ASN A 284 -22.81 4.65 19.23
C ASN A 284 -22.24 4.77 17.83
N PHE A 285 -23.08 4.82 16.81
CA PHE A 285 -22.71 5.09 15.43
C PHE A 285 -23.21 6.46 15.00
N ARG A 286 -22.30 7.31 14.54
CA ARG A 286 -22.61 8.63 14.01
C ARG A 286 -22.08 8.77 12.60
N ALA A 287 -22.91 9.24 11.67
CA ALA A 287 -22.48 9.53 10.31
C ALA A 287 -23.04 10.89 9.89
N LYS A 288 -22.19 11.76 9.38
CA LYS A 288 -22.59 13.11 8.93
C LYS A 288 -21.77 13.56 7.73
N GLU A 289 -22.38 14.37 6.90
CA GLU A 289 -21.71 15.20 5.92
C GLU A 289 -21.10 16.40 6.64
N THR A 290 -19.82 16.70 6.41
CA THR A 290 -19.11 17.78 7.09
C THR A 290 -18.88 18.98 6.21
N LEU A 291 -18.63 18.76 4.92
CA LEU A 291 -18.32 19.80 3.95
C LEU A 291 -18.65 19.30 2.55
N PHE A 292 -19.04 20.22 1.64
CA PHE A 292 -19.09 20.00 0.20
C PHE A 292 -18.25 21.07 -0.48
N GLU A 293 -17.17 20.66 -1.13
CA GLU A 293 -16.21 21.56 -1.77
C GLU A 293 -15.66 20.91 -3.05
N GLU A 294 -15.49 21.68 -4.11
CA GLU A 294 -14.94 21.23 -5.40
C GLU A 294 -15.63 19.99 -6.02
N GLY A 295 -16.92 19.78 -5.73
CA GLY A 295 -17.66 18.59 -6.21
C GLY A 295 -17.45 17.33 -5.38
N LEU A 296 -16.73 17.44 -4.25
CA LEU A 296 -16.50 16.38 -3.28
C LEU A 296 -17.36 16.58 -2.03
N VAL A 297 -17.99 15.50 -1.60
CA VAL A 297 -18.74 15.40 -0.34
C VAL A 297 -17.84 14.79 0.71
N HIS A 298 -17.55 15.56 1.76
CA HIS A 298 -16.73 15.09 2.87
C HIS A 298 -17.61 14.47 3.94
N LEU A 299 -17.36 13.19 4.22
CA LEU A 299 -18.06 12.41 5.19
C LEU A 299 -17.21 12.16 6.44
N ARG A 300 -17.85 12.17 7.60
CA ARG A 300 -17.28 11.69 8.85
C ARG A 300 -18.20 10.64 9.46
N MET A 301 -17.68 9.44 9.64
CA MET A 301 -18.35 8.32 10.29
C MET A 301 -17.58 7.96 11.55
N GLU A 302 -18.29 7.90 12.67
CA GLU A 302 -17.70 7.68 13.99
C GLU A 302 -18.42 6.51 14.67
N ILE A 303 -17.67 5.49 15.04
CA ILE A 303 -18.15 4.31 15.77
C ILE A 303 -17.48 4.32 17.13
N LYS A 304 -18.27 4.46 18.19
CA LYS A 304 -17.81 4.49 19.57
C LYS A 304 -18.45 3.36 20.35
N ASP A 305 -17.63 2.61 21.06
CA ASP A 305 -18.05 1.57 22.02
C ASP A 305 -17.57 1.90 23.44
N ASN A 306 -18.20 1.31 24.44
CA ASN A 306 -17.77 1.32 25.83
C ASN A 306 -17.18 -0.05 26.26
N GLY A 307 -16.54 -0.73 25.34
CA GLY A 307 -15.96 -2.06 25.51
C GLY A 307 -14.68 -2.07 26.34
N ILE A 308 -13.91 -3.14 26.16
CA ILE A 308 -12.66 -3.38 26.91
C ILE A 308 -11.55 -2.37 26.63
N GLY A 309 -11.65 -1.63 25.50
CA GLY A 309 -10.61 -0.71 25.05
C GLY A 309 -9.28 -1.39 24.74
N MET A 310 -8.27 -0.62 24.39
CA MET A 310 -6.96 -1.07 23.92
C MET A 310 -5.83 -0.37 24.68
N SER A 311 -4.68 -1.03 24.84
CA SER A 311 -3.48 -0.43 25.42
C SER A 311 -2.81 0.53 24.41
N GLU A 312 -2.05 1.51 24.90
CA GLU A 312 -1.30 2.44 24.09
C GLU A 312 -0.27 1.72 23.20
N GLU A 313 0.35 0.66 23.73
CA GLU A 313 1.29 -0.17 22.98
C GLU A 313 0.60 -0.88 21.81
N PHE A 314 -0.59 -1.46 22.02
CA PHE A 314 -1.35 -2.13 20.98
C PHE A 314 -1.88 -1.15 19.91
N LEU A 315 -2.26 0.08 20.31
CA LEU A 315 -2.73 1.11 19.37
C LEU A 315 -1.71 1.47 18.30
N GLN A 316 -0.40 1.38 18.59
CA GLN A 316 0.66 1.64 17.61
C GLN A 316 0.71 0.57 16.52
N HIS A 317 0.18 -0.63 16.78
CA HIS A 317 0.25 -1.79 15.89
C HIS A 317 -1.11 -2.30 15.40
N ILE A 318 -2.22 -1.65 15.77
CA ILE A 318 -3.59 -2.13 15.46
C ILE A 318 -3.86 -2.32 13.96
N PHE A 319 -3.16 -1.57 13.11
CA PHE A 319 -3.28 -1.65 11.66
C PHE A 319 -2.24 -2.56 11.01
N GLU A 320 -1.36 -3.16 11.79
CA GLU A 320 -0.43 -4.18 11.28
C GLU A 320 -1.15 -5.52 11.13
N PRO A 321 -0.92 -6.25 10.03
CA PRO A 321 -1.54 -7.55 9.83
C PRO A 321 -1.21 -8.52 10.96
N PHE A 322 -2.19 -9.34 11.37
CA PHE A 322 -2.07 -10.41 12.41
C PHE A 322 -1.83 -9.93 13.83
N THR A 323 -1.89 -8.65 14.08
CA THR A 323 -1.70 -8.10 15.42
C THR A 323 -2.96 -8.30 16.25
N GLN A 324 -2.80 -8.88 17.45
CA GLN A 324 -3.86 -9.11 18.42
C GLN A 324 -3.35 -8.77 19.80
N GLU A 325 -4.17 -8.07 20.61
CA GLU A 325 -3.81 -7.79 22.00
C GLU A 325 -3.95 -9.07 22.87
N GLN A 326 -2.81 -9.61 23.32
CA GLN A 326 -2.78 -10.77 24.21
C GLN A 326 -3.19 -10.34 25.62
N ARG A 327 -4.46 -10.36 25.95
CA ARG A 327 -4.93 -10.28 27.33
C ARG A 327 -5.33 -11.69 27.79
N SER A 328 -4.54 -12.26 28.71
CA SER A 328 -4.71 -13.50 29.47
C SER A 328 -5.68 -14.57 28.90
N SER A 329 -5.30 -15.83 29.03
CA SER A 329 -5.89 -17.07 28.55
C SER A 329 -7.41 -17.34 28.79
N ARG A 330 -8.21 -16.33 29.13
CA ARG A 330 -9.64 -16.44 29.43
C ARG A 330 -10.59 -15.67 28.53
N THR A 331 -10.10 -14.83 27.60
CA THR A 331 -10.98 -14.12 26.68
C THR A 331 -11.16 -14.91 25.37
N HIS A 332 -12.37 -15.42 25.14
CA HIS A 332 -12.79 -16.25 24.01
C HIS A 332 -12.90 -15.51 22.66
N TYR A 333 -12.30 -14.33 22.51
CA TYR A 333 -12.46 -13.53 21.28
C TYR A 333 -11.31 -13.80 20.30
N LYS A 334 -11.33 -14.96 19.63
CA LYS A 334 -10.44 -15.22 18.50
C LYS A 334 -10.84 -14.39 17.26
N GLY A 335 -9.88 -13.74 16.64
CA GLY A 335 -10.02 -13.04 15.38
C GLY A 335 -8.80 -13.31 14.51
N THR A 336 -8.84 -12.94 13.22
CA THR A 336 -7.74 -13.13 12.26
C THR A 336 -6.59 -12.14 12.48
N GLY A 337 -6.88 -10.97 13.07
CA GLY A 337 -5.96 -9.84 13.10
C GLY A 337 -5.77 -9.16 11.74
N LEU A 338 -6.50 -9.58 10.70
CA LEU A 338 -6.45 -9.00 9.36
C LEU A 338 -7.43 -7.86 9.16
N GLY A 339 -8.59 -7.92 9.81
CA GLY A 339 -9.69 -7.00 9.54
C GLY A 339 -9.31 -5.53 9.63
N MET A 340 -8.60 -5.10 10.68
CA MET A 340 -8.21 -3.70 10.83
C MET A 340 -7.12 -3.27 9.84
N ALA A 341 -6.20 -4.17 9.48
CA ALA A 341 -5.21 -3.92 8.44
C ALA A 341 -5.86 -3.76 7.07
N ILE A 342 -6.84 -4.61 6.72
CA ILE A 342 -7.64 -4.51 5.50
C ILE A 342 -8.43 -3.19 5.51
N THR A 343 -9.11 -2.88 6.62
CA THR A 343 -9.88 -1.63 6.78
C THR A 343 -9.01 -0.40 6.53
N LYS A 344 -7.81 -0.33 7.12
CA LYS A 344 -6.88 0.78 6.92
C LYS A 344 -6.48 0.91 5.46
N LYS A 345 -6.10 -0.18 4.81
CA LYS A 345 -5.70 -0.19 3.39
C LYS A 345 -6.84 0.21 2.46
N LEU A 346 -8.08 -0.25 2.71
CA LEU A 346 -9.25 0.15 1.94
C LEU A 346 -9.52 1.65 2.05
N VAL A 347 -9.49 2.19 3.28
CA VAL A 347 -9.65 3.63 3.51
C VAL A 347 -8.55 4.44 2.83
N ASP A 348 -7.29 3.99 2.90
CA ASP A 348 -6.16 4.65 2.23
C ASP A 348 -6.30 4.63 0.70
N GLN A 349 -6.77 3.52 0.11
CA GLN A 349 -7.05 3.43 -1.34
C GLN A 349 -8.21 4.33 -1.78
N MET A 350 -9.19 4.55 -0.90
CA MET A 350 -10.25 5.54 -1.12
C MET A 350 -9.81 6.98 -0.81
N HIS A 351 -8.50 7.22 -0.60
CA HIS A 351 -7.93 8.52 -0.25
C HIS A 351 -8.56 9.15 1.01
N GLY A 352 -9.03 8.30 1.94
CA GLY A 352 -9.61 8.69 3.22
C GLY A 352 -8.61 8.67 4.37
N SER A 353 -9.13 8.89 5.59
CA SER A 353 -8.38 8.67 6.83
C SER A 353 -9.16 7.82 7.82
N LEU A 354 -8.45 6.98 8.55
CA LEU A 354 -8.96 6.18 9.66
C LEU A 354 -8.14 6.48 10.90
N ASP A 355 -8.79 7.05 11.89
CA ASP A 355 -8.22 7.36 13.20
C ASP A 355 -8.86 6.49 14.27
N VAL A 356 -8.13 6.22 15.34
CA VAL A 356 -8.60 5.45 16.50
C VAL A 356 -8.16 6.10 17.80
N GLU A 357 -9.10 6.20 18.74
CA GLU A 357 -8.88 6.63 20.11
C GLU A 357 -9.39 5.54 21.02
N SER A 358 -8.57 5.05 21.96
CA SER A 358 -9.00 4.00 22.88
C SER A 358 -8.23 4.06 24.19
N GLU A 359 -8.90 3.70 25.27
CA GLU A 359 -8.30 3.53 26.59
C GLU A 359 -8.78 2.22 27.22
N PRO A 360 -7.90 1.47 27.87
CA PRO A 360 -8.28 0.24 28.57
C PRO A 360 -9.42 0.44 29.57
N GLY A 361 -10.50 -0.33 29.39
CA GLY A 361 -11.69 -0.28 30.27
C GLY A 361 -12.66 0.88 29.99
N LYS A 362 -12.37 1.75 29.02
CA LYS A 362 -13.27 2.85 28.64
C LYS A 362 -13.89 2.69 27.25
N GLY A 363 -13.38 1.73 26.45
CA GLY A 363 -13.83 1.46 25.11
C GLY A 363 -12.99 2.13 24.02
N SER A 364 -13.49 2.11 22.80
CA SER A 364 -12.77 2.63 21.61
C SER A 364 -13.66 3.53 20.78
N THR A 365 -13.04 4.45 20.05
CA THR A 365 -13.69 5.33 19.08
C THR A 365 -12.91 5.27 17.77
N PHE A 366 -13.55 4.78 16.71
CA PHE A 366 -13.02 4.76 15.37
C PHE A 366 -13.65 5.89 14.55
N ILE A 367 -12.85 6.62 13.80
CA ILE A 367 -13.28 7.74 12.98
C ILE A 367 -12.80 7.53 11.57
N VAL A 368 -13.74 7.30 10.67
CA VAL A 368 -13.50 7.19 9.22
C VAL A 368 -13.87 8.50 8.55
N ARG A 369 -12.97 9.05 7.73
CA ARG A 369 -13.24 10.21 6.89
C ARG A 369 -13.03 9.85 5.43
N LEU A 370 -14.01 10.12 4.60
CA LEU A 370 -13.96 9.91 3.15
C LEU A 370 -14.37 11.17 2.43
N SER A 371 -13.80 11.39 1.25
CA SER A 371 -14.15 12.47 0.33
C SER A 371 -14.57 11.84 -1.00
N LEU A 372 -15.88 11.87 -1.29
CA LEU A 372 -16.45 11.17 -2.44
C LEU A 372 -17.07 12.15 -3.42
N PRO A 373 -16.94 11.93 -4.74
CA PRO A 373 -17.61 12.72 -5.75
C PRO A 373 -19.14 12.62 -5.65
N LEU A 374 -19.80 13.71 -6.02
CA LEU A 374 -21.26 13.74 -6.09
C LEU A 374 -21.80 12.78 -7.15
N GLY A 375 -22.72 11.92 -6.75
CA GLY A 375 -23.40 10.96 -7.62
C GLY A 375 -24.74 11.45 -8.13
N THR A 376 -25.34 10.65 -9.01
CA THR A 376 -26.70 10.85 -9.49
C THR A 376 -27.58 9.68 -9.03
N PRO A 377 -28.89 9.90 -8.79
CA PRO A 377 -29.79 8.80 -8.43
C PRO A 377 -29.72 7.70 -9.49
N PRO A 378 -29.69 6.41 -9.08
CA PRO A 378 -29.70 5.28 -10.02
C PRO A 378 -30.95 5.36 -10.91
N LYS A 379 -30.78 5.08 -12.21
CA LYS A 379 -31.89 5.11 -13.16
C LYS A 379 -32.91 4.01 -12.81
N GLY A 380 -34.04 4.38 -12.27
CA GLY A 380 -35.13 3.44 -12.03
C GLY A 380 -35.96 3.67 -10.77
N GLU A 381 -35.53 4.51 -9.83
CA GLU A 381 -36.38 4.85 -8.67
C GLU A 381 -36.99 6.25 -8.81
N PRO A 382 -38.28 6.44 -8.49
CA PRO A 382 -38.89 7.76 -8.51
C PRO A 382 -38.26 8.63 -7.42
N SER A 383 -37.77 9.79 -7.82
CA SER A 383 -37.21 10.81 -6.92
C SER A 383 -38.24 11.20 -5.86
N VAL A 384 -38.09 10.70 -4.65
CA VAL A 384 -38.84 11.22 -3.49
C VAL A 384 -38.15 12.56 -3.12
N VAL A 385 -38.62 13.62 -3.77
CA VAL A 385 -38.32 14.98 -3.36
C VAL A 385 -39.03 15.23 -2.04
N VAL A 386 -38.35 15.01 -0.92
CA VAL A 386 -38.82 15.45 0.39
C VAL A 386 -38.74 16.98 0.42
N ARG A 387 -39.82 17.65 0.05
CA ARG A 387 -40.04 19.06 0.35
C ARG A 387 -40.18 19.18 1.87
N HIS A 388 -39.15 19.63 2.53
CA HIS A 388 -39.25 20.12 3.91
C HIS A 388 -40.05 21.41 3.89
N ALA A 389 -41.37 21.31 4.15
CA ALA A 389 -42.19 22.42 4.57
C ALA A 389 -41.84 22.70 6.04
N ALA A 390 -41.19 23.84 6.28
CA ALA A 390 -41.11 24.42 7.61
C ALA A 390 -42.56 24.63 8.15
N SER A 391 -42.89 23.93 9.21
CA SER A 391 -44.03 24.33 10.05
C SER A 391 -43.57 24.20 11.50
N ALA A 392 -43.48 25.37 12.09
CA ALA A 392 -43.28 25.56 13.52
C ALA A 392 -44.58 25.38 14.27
N ALA A 393 -44.41 24.92 15.49
CA ALA A 393 -45.21 25.24 16.68
C ALA A 393 -46.46 24.41 17.01
N THR A 394 -46.38 23.93 18.18
CA THR A 394 -47.24 24.00 19.37
C THR A 394 -48.00 22.77 19.78
N SER A 395 -47.67 22.42 21.03
CA SER A 395 -48.50 21.95 22.15
C SER A 395 -49.28 20.64 21.94
N GLY A 396 -49.11 19.62 22.77
CA GLY A 396 -49.33 19.56 24.17
C GLY A 396 -50.23 18.42 24.49
N SER A 397 -49.85 17.55 25.46
CA SER A 397 -50.69 16.75 26.35
C SER A 397 -51.66 15.74 25.69
N SER A 398 -51.76 14.54 26.06
CA SER A 398 -51.92 13.92 27.39
C SER A 398 -51.99 12.41 27.25
N TRP A 399 -51.39 11.76 28.19
CA TRP A 399 -51.67 10.36 28.53
C TRP A 399 -53.09 10.24 29.05
N ASP A 400 -53.84 9.21 28.69
CA ASP A 400 -54.68 8.49 29.65
C ASP A 400 -55.11 7.13 29.12
N ASP A 401 -55.07 6.21 30.02
CA ASP A 401 -55.58 4.86 30.13
C ASP A 401 -56.92 4.56 29.45
N ALA A 402 -57.04 3.35 28.95
CA ALA A 402 -58.20 2.53 29.29
C ALA A 402 -57.94 1.05 28.96
N SER A 403 -57.92 0.32 30.04
CA SER A 403 -58.02 -1.15 30.14
C SER A 403 -59.42 -1.64 29.78
N THR A 404 -59.45 -2.92 29.49
CA THR A 404 -60.50 -3.95 29.71
C THR A 404 -61.41 -4.36 28.54
N ALA A 405 -61.47 -5.66 28.55
CA ALA A 405 -62.57 -6.59 28.27
C ALA A 405 -62.52 -7.38 26.97
N GLY A 406 -62.13 -8.58 27.11
CA GLY A 406 -62.54 -9.89 26.77
C GLY A 406 -63.70 -10.12 25.83
N ALA A 407 -63.44 -11.00 24.85
CA ALA A 407 -64.48 -11.95 24.37
C ALA A 407 -63.79 -13.10 23.65
N GLU A 408 -63.82 -14.25 24.27
CA GLU A 408 -63.68 -15.55 23.62
C GLU A 408 -64.68 -15.69 22.47
N THR A 409 -64.15 -16.02 21.30
CA THR A 409 -64.98 -16.78 20.30
C THR A 409 -64.06 -17.81 19.65
N ALA A 410 -64.31 -19.04 20.01
CA ALA A 410 -63.87 -20.21 19.28
C ALA A 410 -64.35 -20.17 17.84
N ALA A 411 -63.45 -20.26 16.89
CA ALA A 411 -63.74 -20.56 15.52
C ALA A 411 -62.67 -21.41 14.88
N ALA A 412 -63.03 -22.62 14.60
CA ALA A 412 -62.61 -23.50 13.51
C ALA A 412 -61.16 -23.37 12.98
N ALA A 413 -60.44 -24.46 13.09
CA ALA A 413 -59.22 -24.72 12.35
C ALA A 413 -59.50 -24.53 10.83
N PRO A 414 -58.67 -23.73 10.12
CA PRO A 414 -58.69 -23.78 8.67
C PRO A 414 -57.96 -25.06 8.23
N ALA A 415 -58.62 -25.73 7.27
CA ALA A 415 -58.08 -26.85 6.51
C ALA A 415 -56.67 -26.56 6.04
N ALA A 416 -55.85 -27.62 5.96
CA ALA A 416 -54.51 -27.62 5.44
C ALA A 416 -54.45 -26.82 4.13
N ALA A 417 -53.89 -25.61 4.18
CA ALA A 417 -53.44 -24.92 2.99
C ALA A 417 -52.25 -25.75 2.47
N GLU A 418 -52.39 -26.34 1.30
CA GLU A 418 -51.28 -26.89 0.53
C GLU A 418 -50.21 -25.79 0.44
N THR A 419 -49.09 -25.99 1.07
CA THR A 419 -47.91 -25.10 0.99
C THR A 419 -47.43 -25.19 -0.45
N VAL A 420 -47.84 -24.27 -1.32
CA VAL A 420 -47.32 -24.15 -2.67
C VAL A 420 -45.83 -23.83 -2.52
N LEU A 421 -44.95 -24.75 -2.96
CA LEU A 421 -43.52 -24.57 -2.92
C LEU A 421 -43.13 -23.42 -3.86
N PRO A 422 -42.22 -22.54 -3.48
CA PRO A 422 -41.89 -21.30 -4.21
C PRO A 422 -41.50 -21.51 -5.67
N LEU A 423 -40.82 -22.62 -5.99
CA LEU A 423 -40.34 -22.94 -7.33
C LEU A 423 -41.13 -24.05 -8.02
N ALA A 424 -42.35 -24.35 -7.52
CA ALA A 424 -43.20 -25.42 -8.07
C ALA A 424 -43.49 -25.21 -9.55
N GLY A 425 -43.16 -26.20 -10.38
CA GLY A 425 -43.41 -26.19 -11.82
C GLY A 425 -42.32 -25.56 -12.67
N LEU A 426 -41.28 -24.94 -12.08
CA LEU A 426 -40.16 -24.40 -12.83
C LEU A 426 -39.15 -25.52 -13.19
N HIS A 427 -38.61 -25.45 -14.40
CA HIS A 427 -37.55 -26.32 -14.88
C HIS A 427 -36.28 -25.52 -15.07
N LEU A 428 -35.26 -25.78 -14.25
CA LEU A 428 -33.99 -25.06 -14.23
C LEU A 428 -32.86 -25.89 -14.82
N LEU A 429 -31.95 -25.24 -15.56
CA LEU A 429 -30.68 -25.82 -16.00
C LEU A 429 -29.57 -25.36 -15.04
N LEU A 430 -28.89 -26.29 -14.41
CA LEU A 430 -27.79 -26.04 -13.50
C LEU A 430 -26.45 -26.45 -14.15
N ALA A 431 -25.56 -25.52 -14.36
CA ALA A 431 -24.20 -25.77 -14.83
C ALA A 431 -23.21 -25.54 -13.68
N GLU A 432 -22.60 -26.63 -13.20
CA GLU A 432 -21.69 -26.65 -12.04
C GLU A 432 -20.70 -27.79 -12.23
N ASP A 433 -19.40 -27.55 -12.17
CA ASP A 433 -18.34 -28.53 -12.40
C ASP A 433 -17.99 -29.37 -11.16
N ASN A 434 -18.36 -28.91 -9.99
CA ASN A 434 -18.14 -29.63 -8.74
C ASN A 434 -19.35 -30.49 -8.39
N GLU A 435 -19.16 -31.81 -8.38
CA GLU A 435 -20.19 -32.82 -8.13
C GLU A 435 -20.95 -32.56 -6.81
N LEU A 436 -20.21 -32.25 -5.71
CA LEU A 436 -20.81 -31.96 -4.41
C LEU A 436 -21.66 -30.69 -4.42
N ASN A 437 -21.18 -29.61 -5.06
CA ASN A 437 -21.96 -28.38 -5.19
C ASN A 437 -23.20 -28.59 -6.03
N SER A 438 -23.08 -29.35 -7.12
CA SER A 438 -24.18 -29.71 -8.01
C SER A 438 -25.27 -30.51 -7.27
N GLU A 439 -24.85 -31.50 -6.46
CA GLU A 439 -25.75 -32.31 -5.62
C GLU A 439 -26.48 -31.44 -4.57
N ILE A 440 -25.74 -30.59 -3.87
CA ILE A 440 -26.29 -29.68 -2.86
C ILE A 440 -27.34 -28.74 -3.51
N ALA A 441 -26.95 -28.06 -4.60
CA ALA A 441 -27.84 -27.10 -5.27
C ALA A 441 -29.08 -27.80 -5.83
N THR A 442 -28.94 -28.97 -6.46
CA THR A 442 -30.03 -29.78 -6.99
C THR A 442 -31.01 -30.16 -5.87
N THR A 443 -30.50 -30.75 -4.78
CA THR A 443 -31.33 -31.18 -3.65
C THR A 443 -32.10 -30.01 -3.06
N LEU A 444 -31.46 -28.90 -2.80
CA LEU A 444 -32.08 -27.73 -2.19
C LEU A 444 -33.13 -27.07 -3.08
N LEU A 445 -32.92 -27.04 -4.42
CA LEU A 445 -33.89 -26.46 -5.37
C LEU A 445 -35.08 -27.42 -5.62
N GLU A 446 -34.84 -28.74 -5.65
CA GLU A 446 -35.88 -29.74 -5.76
C GLU A 446 -36.80 -29.75 -4.52
N GLU A 447 -36.23 -29.57 -3.31
CA GLU A 447 -37.03 -29.38 -2.07
C GLU A 447 -37.96 -28.16 -2.15
N GLN A 448 -37.65 -27.16 -2.98
CA GLN A 448 -38.49 -25.98 -3.24
C GLN A 448 -39.44 -26.18 -4.42
N GLY A 449 -39.48 -27.37 -5.03
CA GLY A 449 -40.40 -27.75 -6.07
C GLY A 449 -39.96 -27.55 -7.49
N ALA A 450 -38.70 -27.15 -7.72
CA ALA A 450 -38.14 -27.04 -9.07
C ALA A 450 -37.78 -28.41 -9.64
N LYS A 451 -37.79 -28.52 -10.99
CA LYS A 451 -37.17 -29.61 -11.71
C LYS A 451 -35.79 -29.18 -12.16
N ILE A 452 -34.75 -29.96 -11.89
CA ILE A 452 -33.36 -29.60 -12.22
C ILE A 452 -32.83 -30.52 -13.32
N THR A 453 -32.13 -29.91 -14.29
CA THR A 453 -31.25 -30.60 -15.22
C THR A 453 -29.84 -30.10 -14.93
N ALA A 454 -28.97 -30.95 -14.37
CA ALA A 454 -27.60 -30.60 -14.04
C ALA A 454 -26.62 -31.00 -15.17
N VAL A 455 -25.63 -30.17 -15.43
CA VAL A 455 -24.54 -30.38 -16.39
C VAL A 455 -23.20 -29.91 -15.81
N GLU A 456 -22.11 -30.52 -16.23
CA GLU A 456 -20.80 -30.36 -15.58
C GLU A 456 -19.96 -29.18 -16.13
N ASN A 457 -20.33 -28.55 -17.24
CA ASN A 457 -19.59 -27.43 -17.82
C ASN A 457 -20.43 -26.57 -18.76
N GLY A 458 -19.89 -25.43 -19.18
CA GLY A 458 -20.58 -24.48 -20.05
C GLY A 458 -20.88 -25.02 -21.44
N ARG A 459 -20.06 -25.96 -21.96
CA ARG A 459 -20.30 -26.58 -23.27
C ARG A 459 -21.53 -27.46 -23.23
N LEU A 460 -21.67 -28.29 -22.21
CA LEU A 460 -22.85 -29.13 -22.00
C LEU A 460 -24.11 -28.29 -21.75
N ALA A 461 -23.97 -27.14 -21.07
CA ALA A 461 -25.07 -26.19 -20.89
C ALA A 461 -25.54 -25.63 -22.24
N LEU A 462 -24.65 -25.24 -23.12
CA LEU A 462 -24.96 -24.79 -24.47
C LEU A 462 -25.64 -25.91 -25.30
N GLU A 463 -25.09 -27.12 -25.26
CA GLU A 463 -25.67 -28.29 -25.95
C GLU A 463 -27.08 -28.61 -25.43
N ALA A 464 -27.32 -28.50 -24.11
CA ALA A 464 -28.63 -28.70 -23.51
C ALA A 464 -29.67 -27.69 -24.05
N ILE A 465 -29.26 -26.40 -24.18
CA ILE A 465 -30.14 -25.36 -24.76
C ILE A 465 -30.38 -25.58 -26.25
N GLN A 466 -29.34 -25.97 -27.00
CA GLN A 466 -29.45 -26.22 -28.45
C GLN A 466 -30.36 -27.39 -28.80
N ASN A 467 -30.35 -28.44 -27.97
CA ASN A 467 -31.14 -29.65 -28.18
C ASN A 467 -32.54 -29.59 -27.56
N ALA A 468 -32.84 -28.58 -26.73
CA ALA A 468 -34.12 -28.43 -26.09
C ALA A 468 -35.13 -27.68 -26.99
N ALA A 469 -36.40 -27.98 -26.81
CA ALA A 469 -37.46 -27.16 -27.40
C ALA A 469 -37.43 -25.73 -26.81
N PRO A 470 -37.83 -24.70 -27.58
CA PRO A 470 -37.91 -23.35 -27.04
C PRO A 470 -38.71 -23.29 -25.74
N ARG A 471 -38.16 -22.60 -24.73
CA ARG A 471 -38.73 -22.47 -23.37
C ARG A 471 -38.83 -23.76 -22.56
N THR A 472 -37.96 -24.74 -22.80
CA THR A 472 -37.82 -25.94 -21.95
C THR A 472 -37.32 -25.58 -20.56
N TYR A 473 -36.40 -24.63 -20.47
CA TYR A 473 -35.84 -24.15 -19.21
C TYR A 473 -36.35 -22.73 -18.90
N ASP A 474 -36.82 -22.54 -17.67
CA ASP A 474 -37.31 -21.25 -17.19
C ASP A 474 -36.20 -20.32 -16.80
N ALA A 475 -35.10 -20.87 -16.24
CA ALA A 475 -33.86 -20.14 -15.98
C ALA A 475 -32.64 -21.09 -16.02
N ILE A 476 -31.47 -20.51 -16.16
CA ILE A 476 -30.15 -21.17 -16.14
C ILE A 476 -29.36 -20.65 -14.94
N LEU A 477 -28.94 -21.55 -14.08
CA LEU A 477 -27.96 -21.27 -13.02
C LEU A 477 -26.59 -21.67 -13.57
N MET A 478 -25.68 -20.69 -13.72
CA MET A 478 -24.45 -20.86 -14.44
C MET A 478 -23.25 -20.55 -13.53
N ASP A 479 -22.43 -21.55 -13.21
CA ASP A 479 -21.13 -21.26 -12.60
C ASP A 479 -20.24 -20.47 -13.57
N VAL A 480 -19.57 -19.47 -13.06
CA VAL A 480 -18.66 -18.63 -13.84
C VAL A 480 -17.37 -19.39 -14.18
N MET A 481 -16.86 -20.18 -13.24
CA MET A 481 -15.56 -20.85 -13.35
C MET A 481 -15.74 -22.36 -13.56
N MET A 482 -15.73 -22.79 -14.81
CA MET A 482 -15.84 -24.21 -15.18
C MET A 482 -14.77 -24.57 -16.19
N PRO A 483 -14.34 -25.85 -16.23
CA PRO A 483 -13.40 -26.36 -17.22
C PRO A 483 -14.04 -26.42 -18.63
N GLU A 484 -13.20 -26.56 -19.67
CA GLU A 484 -13.56 -26.65 -21.09
C GLU A 484 -14.21 -25.37 -21.66
N MET A 485 -15.30 -24.90 -21.09
CA MET A 485 -16.01 -23.67 -21.43
C MET A 485 -16.52 -23.03 -20.15
N ASN A 486 -16.02 -21.85 -19.81
CA ASN A 486 -16.47 -21.12 -18.63
C ASN A 486 -17.86 -20.51 -18.82
N GLY A 487 -18.49 -20.09 -17.71
CA GLY A 487 -19.85 -19.58 -17.74
C GLY A 487 -20.04 -18.30 -18.57
N LEU A 488 -19.02 -17.43 -18.63
CA LEU A 488 -19.07 -16.21 -19.44
C LEU A 488 -19.07 -16.54 -20.94
N GLU A 489 -18.25 -17.46 -21.35
CA GLU A 489 -18.19 -17.98 -22.73
C GLU A 489 -19.49 -18.66 -23.11
N ALA A 490 -19.97 -19.58 -22.25
CA ALA A 490 -21.23 -20.29 -22.45
C ALA A 490 -22.40 -19.31 -22.62
N THR A 491 -22.48 -18.29 -21.77
CA THR A 491 -23.51 -17.24 -21.85
C THR A 491 -23.47 -16.52 -23.18
N ARG A 492 -22.30 -16.08 -23.66
CA ARG A 492 -22.19 -15.42 -24.98
C ARG A 492 -22.65 -16.33 -26.11
N CYS A 493 -22.26 -17.62 -26.07
CA CYS A 493 -22.68 -18.61 -27.07
C CYS A 493 -24.20 -18.86 -27.02
N ILE A 494 -24.81 -18.96 -25.82
CA ILE A 494 -26.26 -19.13 -25.66
C ILE A 494 -26.99 -17.91 -26.21
N ARG A 495 -26.56 -16.67 -25.90
CA ARG A 495 -27.16 -15.45 -26.43
C ARG A 495 -27.06 -15.36 -27.95
N ALA A 496 -25.93 -15.72 -28.50
CA ALA A 496 -25.75 -15.77 -29.96
C ALA A 496 -26.65 -16.83 -30.62
N PHE A 497 -26.82 -18.00 -29.99
CA PHE A 497 -27.74 -19.05 -30.47
C PHE A 497 -29.21 -18.63 -30.41
N GLU A 498 -29.62 -18.00 -29.30
CA GLU A 498 -30.99 -17.47 -29.14
C GLU A 498 -31.26 -16.26 -30.06
N GLY A 499 -30.22 -15.64 -30.64
CA GLY A 499 -30.34 -14.39 -31.43
C GLY A 499 -30.80 -13.22 -30.57
N LYS A 500 -30.41 -13.19 -29.29
CA LYS A 500 -30.85 -12.21 -28.28
C LYS A 500 -29.67 -11.35 -27.82
N GLY A 501 -29.99 -10.16 -27.35
CA GLY A 501 -29.02 -9.25 -26.74
C GLY A 501 -28.66 -9.63 -25.30
N PRO A 502 -27.69 -8.92 -24.70
CA PRO A 502 -27.36 -9.10 -23.29
C PRO A 502 -28.59 -8.95 -22.38
N GLY A 503 -28.79 -9.90 -21.47
CA GLY A 503 -29.97 -9.90 -20.55
C GLY A 503 -31.29 -10.27 -21.15
N GLU A 504 -31.37 -10.53 -22.48
CA GLU A 504 -32.59 -11.00 -23.16
C GLU A 504 -32.55 -12.53 -23.33
N GLY A 505 -33.71 -13.16 -23.63
CA GLY A 505 -33.82 -14.61 -23.84
C GLY A 505 -34.03 -15.37 -22.54
N THR A 506 -33.51 -16.60 -22.45
CA THR A 506 -33.66 -17.43 -21.24
C THR A 506 -32.86 -16.78 -20.09
N PRO A 507 -33.47 -16.52 -18.92
CA PRO A 507 -32.76 -15.91 -17.79
C PRO A 507 -31.51 -16.73 -17.40
N ILE A 508 -30.34 -16.06 -17.28
CA ILE A 508 -29.10 -16.68 -16.83
C ILE A 508 -28.64 -15.98 -15.55
N ILE A 509 -28.59 -16.73 -14.47
CA ILE A 509 -28.13 -16.25 -13.16
C ILE A 509 -26.74 -16.82 -12.90
N ALA A 510 -25.77 -15.94 -12.76
CA ALA A 510 -24.40 -16.35 -12.43
C ALA A 510 -24.30 -16.90 -11.00
N MET A 511 -23.60 -17.99 -10.82
CA MET A 511 -23.13 -18.46 -9.53
C MET A 511 -21.63 -18.17 -9.45
N THR A 512 -21.20 -17.28 -8.57
CA THR A 512 -19.81 -16.83 -8.51
C THR A 512 -19.19 -17.07 -7.13
N ALA A 513 -17.96 -17.54 -7.10
CA ALA A 513 -17.19 -17.66 -5.85
C ALA A 513 -16.86 -16.29 -5.24
N ASN A 514 -16.79 -15.24 -6.07
CA ASN A 514 -16.48 -13.88 -5.66
C ASN A 514 -17.62 -12.93 -6.08
N VAL A 515 -18.15 -12.20 -5.13
CA VAL A 515 -19.16 -11.15 -5.37
C VAL A 515 -18.46 -9.79 -5.59
N PHE A 516 -17.28 -9.79 -6.21
CA PHE A 516 -16.60 -8.55 -6.54
C PHE A 516 -17.25 -7.89 -7.76
N ALA A 517 -17.25 -6.57 -7.73
CA ALA A 517 -17.92 -5.76 -8.74
C ALA A 517 -17.39 -6.01 -10.17
N ASP A 518 -16.11 -6.39 -10.33
CA ASP A 518 -15.53 -6.76 -11.63
C ASP A 518 -16.10 -8.08 -12.16
N ASP A 519 -16.25 -9.07 -11.29
CA ASP A 519 -16.82 -10.37 -11.66
C ASP A 519 -18.31 -10.21 -12.02
N VAL A 520 -19.03 -9.39 -11.24
CA VAL A 520 -20.43 -9.05 -11.52
C VAL A 520 -20.58 -8.33 -12.86
N LYS A 521 -19.72 -7.33 -13.11
CA LYS A 521 -19.73 -6.60 -14.38
C LYS A 521 -19.41 -7.51 -15.55
N ALA A 522 -18.42 -8.39 -15.41
CA ALA A 522 -18.08 -9.37 -16.44
C ALA A 522 -19.25 -10.31 -16.76
N CYS A 523 -20.02 -10.72 -15.75
CA CYS A 523 -21.24 -11.52 -15.93
C CYS A 523 -22.32 -10.77 -16.72
N LEU A 524 -22.59 -9.52 -16.35
CA LEU A 524 -23.58 -8.69 -17.03
C LEU A 524 -23.14 -8.34 -18.47
N ASP A 525 -21.87 -8.01 -18.68
CA ASP A 525 -21.29 -7.73 -20.01
C ASP A 525 -21.30 -8.99 -20.91
N ALA A 526 -21.22 -10.18 -20.34
CA ALA A 526 -21.38 -11.43 -21.06
C ALA A 526 -22.83 -11.73 -21.46
N GLY A 527 -23.80 -11.03 -20.86
CA GLY A 527 -25.24 -11.16 -21.15
C GLY A 527 -26.06 -11.94 -20.09
N MET A 528 -25.50 -12.14 -18.89
CA MET A 528 -26.24 -12.70 -17.76
C MET A 528 -27.25 -11.69 -17.19
N ASN A 529 -28.29 -12.17 -16.53
CA ASN A 529 -29.38 -11.33 -15.98
C ASN A 529 -29.09 -10.89 -14.55
N SER A 530 -28.47 -11.76 -13.75
CA SER A 530 -28.16 -11.53 -12.34
C SER A 530 -27.02 -12.41 -11.87
N HIS A 531 -26.63 -12.26 -10.61
CA HIS A 531 -25.62 -13.09 -9.97
C HIS A 531 -25.99 -13.42 -8.53
N VAL A 532 -25.47 -14.56 -8.03
CA VAL A 532 -25.56 -15.00 -6.64
C VAL A 532 -24.18 -15.50 -6.21
N GLY A 533 -23.75 -15.09 -5.02
CA GLY A 533 -22.46 -15.52 -4.45
C GLY A 533 -22.52 -16.95 -3.91
N LYS A 534 -21.44 -17.70 -4.08
CA LYS A 534 -21.20 -18.96 -3.37
C LYS A 534 -20.55 -18.69 -2.00
N PRO A 535 -20.98 -19.36 -0.90
CA PRO A 535 -21.98 -20.44 -0.85
C PRO A 535 -23.40 -19.92 -1.09
N LEU A 536 -24.22 -20.72 -1.76
CA LEU A 536 -25.54 -20.33 -2.18
C LEU A 536 -26.46 -20.05 -0.97
N ASP A 537 -26.92 -18.81 -0.82
CA ASP A 537 -28.04 -18.48 0.06
C ASP A 537 -29.35 -18.75 -0.68
N MET A 538 -30.06 -19.79 -0.25
CA MET A 538 -31.31 -20.22 -0.91
C MET A 538 -32.38 -19.15 -0.95
N LYS A 539 -32.45 -18.25 0.05
CA LYS A 539 -33.46 -17.18 0.04
C LYS A 539 -33.15 -16.16 -1.05
N VAL A 540 -31.89 -15.81 -1.20
CA VAL A 540 -31.41 -14.89 -2.24
C VAL A 540 -31.56 -15.52 -3.61
N LEU A 541 -31.14 -16.78 -3.76
CA LEU A 541 -31.26 -17.51 -5.04
C LEU A 541 -32.69 -17.66 -5.51
N ILE A 542 -33.61 -18.07 -4.63
CA ILE A 542 -35.06 -18.18 -4.94
C ILE A 542 -35.60 -16.80 -5.34
N GLY A 543 -35.25 -15.75 -4.59
CA GLY A 543 -35.71 -14.39 -4.92
C GLY A 543 -35.25 -13.95 -6.31
N GLU A 544 -33.97 -14.21 -6.68
CA GLU A 544 -33.46 -13.88 -8.01
C GLU A 544 -34.09 -14.75 -9.12
N ILE A 545 -34.34 -16.05 -8.89
CA ILE A 545 -35.06 -16.90 -9.85
C ILE A 545 -36.44 -16.36 -10.13
N LEU A 546 -37.26 -16.11 -9.08
CA LEU A 546 -38.61 -15.63 -9.21
C LEU A 546 -38.71 -14.26 -9.90
N LYS A 547 -37.81 -13.34 -9.62
CA LYS A 547 -37.74 -12.02 -10.25
C LYS A 547 -37.70 -12.08 -11.79
N TYR A 548 -37.08 -13.11 -12.36
CA TYR A 548 -36.94 -13.27 -13.81
C TYR A 548 -37.92 -14.33 -14.41
N THR A 549 -38.56 -15.15 -13.58
CA THR A 549 -39.53 -16.16 -14.04
C THR A 549 -40.98 -15.71 -13.89
N ASP A 550 -41.35 -14.93 -12.84
CA ASP A 550 -42.70 -14.37 -12.64
C ASP A 550 -43.06 -13.26 -13.65
N ALA A 551 -42.06 -12.70 -14.34
CA ALA A 551 -42.24 -11.66 -15.36
C ALA A 551 -42.58 -12.23 -16.76
N ARG A 552 -42.74 -13.55 -16.92
CA ARG A 552 -43.10 -14.27 -18.14
C ARG A 552 -44.51 -14.81 -18.06
#